data_00b3eced5f68f611b27570bc4938adec
#
_entry.id   00b3eced5f68f611b27570bc4938adec
#
_cell.length_a   1.000
_cell.length_b   1.000
_cell.length_c   1.000
_cell.angle_alpha   90.00
_cell.angle_beta   90.00
_cell.angle_gamma   90.00
#
_symmetry.space_group_name_H-M   'P 1'
#
loop_
_entity.id
_entity.type
_entity.pdbx_description
1 polymer ?
#
loop_
_entity_poly.entity_id
_entity_poly.type
_entity_poly.pdbx_seq_one_letter_code
_entity_poly.pdbx_strand_id
1 'polypeptide(L)'
;MIGGVPCSGKSTLMRRLIERLDEPKLIEPMKLFKCQEHGDILVVGQYPEGETFGGTDKLSHGSIPQFREFIEWANIAYRHVLIEGDRYFRGIDIEWLMENHEAKVYVLTVDITEEHNRHAERGDTQSEVWLKGRRTQISNILTNMNLLGQLDIHANNSIESSMRIEDSIYAKIIQ
;
A
#
# COMPACT_ATOMS: atom_id res chain seq x y z
N MET A 1 -0.92 -4.64 -4.51
CA MET A 1 -1.07 -3.26 -3.98
C MET A 1 -1.85 -3.28 -2.68
N ILE A 2 -1.43 -2.49 -1.68
CA ILE A 2 -2.09 -2.39 -0.35
C ILE A 2 -2.52 -0.95 -0.13
N GLY A 3 -3.81 -0.74 0.14
CA GLY A 3 -4.39 0.54 0.48
C GLY A 3 -5.46 0.41 1.56
N GLY A 4 -6.18 1.48 1.86
CA GLY A 4 -7.27 1.42 2.86
C GLY A 4 -7.42 2.72 3.63
N VAL A 5 -8.33 2.72 4.59
CA VAL A 5 -8.62 3.90 5.41
C VAL A 5 -7.40 4.34 6.25
N PRO A 6 -7.38 5.58 6.73
CA PRO A 6 -6.36 6.02 7.68
C PRO A 6 -6.25 5.08 8.88
N CYS A 7 -5.09 4.98 9.48
CA CYS A 7 -4.82 4.13 10.64
C CYS A 7 -5.20 2.63 10.53
N SER A 8 -5.52 2.13 9.34
CA SER A 8 -5.83 0.71 9.13
C SER A 8 -4.62 -0.23 9.20
N GLY A 9 -3.42 0.27 9.49
CA GLY A 9 -2.22 -0.54 9.69
C GLY A 9 -1.46 -0.93 8.41
N LYS A 10 -1.70 -0.27 7.28
CA LYS A 10 -1.03 -0.52 5.99
C LYS A 10 0.49 -0.58 6.09
N SER A 11 1.10 0.48 6.62
CA SER A 11 2.56 0.57 6.71
C SER A 11 3.15 -0.39 7.74
N THR A 12 2.41 -0.72 8.81
CA THR A 12 2.81 -1.76 9.77
C THR A 12 2.82 -3.13 9.11
N LEU A 13 1.78 -3.44 8.35
CA LEU A 13 1.69 -4.68 7.58
C LEU A 13 2.83 -4.79 6.55
N MET A 14 3.10 -3.71 5.81
CA MET A 14 4.18 -3.72 4.83
C MET A 14 5.56 -3.88 5.49
N ARG A 15 5.84 -3.24 6.64
CA ARG A 15 7.09 -3.42 7.37
C ARG A 15 7.32 -4.88 7.76
N ARG A 16 6.28 -5.55 8.29
CA ARG A 16 6.37 -6.98 8.64
C ARG A 16 6.59 -7.87 7.41
N LEU A 17 5.98 -7.54 6.28
CA LEU A 17 6.26 -8.24 5.02
C LEU A 17 7.72 -8.06 4.61
N ILE A 18 8.24 -6.83 4.68
CA ILE A 18 9.64 -6.50 4.36
C ILE A 18 10.62 -7.25 5.28
N GLU A 19 10.33 -7.36 6.58
CA GLU A 19 11.16 -8.11 7.55
C GLU A 19 11.32 -9.60 7.21
N ARG A 20 10.43 -10.14 6.36
CA ARG A 20 10.47 -11.54 5.89
C ARG A 20 11.18 -11.71 4.56
N LEU A 21 11.59 -10.62 3.91
CA LEU A 21 12.31 -10.61 2.65
C LEU A 21 13.84 -10.54 2.90
N ASP A 22 14.61 -10.75 1.84
CA ASP A 22 16.06 -10.57 1.87
C ASP A 22 16.44 -9.12 2.21
N GLU A 23 17.71 -8.90 2.59
CA GLU A 23 18.26 -7.58 2.87
C GLU A 23 18.01 -6.60 1.69
N PRO A 24 17.49 -5.39 1.97
CA PRO A 24 17.15 -4.44 0.92
C PRO A 24 18.37 -3.75 0.30
N LYS A 25 18.35 -3.63 -1.00
CA LYS A 25 19.17 -2.67 -1.71
C LYS A 25 18.33 -1.44 -2.06
N LEU A 26 18.76 -0.26 -1.60
CA LEU A 26 18.07 0.98 -1.93
C LEU A 26 18.43 1.40 -3.35
N ILE A 27 17.41 1.64 -4.17
CA ILE A 27 17.56 2.03 -5.58
C ILE A 27 16.61 3.17 -5.95
N GLU A 28 16.94 3.89 -7.01
CA GLU A 28 16.06 4.86 -7.67
C GLU A 28 16.12 4.59 -9.18
N PRO A 29 15.40 3.55 -9.65
CA PRO A 29 15.50 3.10 -11.05
C PRO A 29 14.93 4.09 -12.04
N MET A 30 13.99 4.92 -11.60
CA MET A 30 13.41 6.02 -12.32
C MET A 30 13.33 7.23 -11.40
N LYS A 31 13.55 8.42 -11.93
CA LYS A 31 13.53 9.67 -11.15
C LYS A 31 12.24 9.77 -10.31
N LEU A 32 12.40 10.08 -9.02
CA LEU A 32 11.35 10.18 -8.00
C LEU A 32 10.78 8.84 -7.50
N PHE A 33 11.22 7.71 -8.03
CA PHE A 33 10.81 6.38 -7.55
C PHE A 33 11.93 5.76 -6.72
N LYS A 34 12.02 6.16 -5.46
CA LYS A 34 12.90 5.50 -4.48
C LYS A 34 12.25 4.20 -4.04
N CYS A 35 13.00 3.10 -4.15
CA CYS A 35 12.52 1.74 -3.92
C CYS A 35 13.49 0.94 -3.06
N GLN A 36 13.02 -0.20 -2.57
CA GLN A 36 13.82 -1.24 -1.93
C GLN A 36 13.76 -2.49 -2.82
N GLU A 37 14.92 -2.96 -3.28
CA GLU A 37 15.08 -4.18 -4.06
C GLU A 37 15.43 -5.33 -3.12
N HIS A 38 14.64 -6.40 -3.13
CA HIS A 38 14.82 -7.61 -2.35
C HIS A 38 14.86 -8.82 -3.31
N GLY A 39 16.00 -9.06 -3.93
CA GLY A 39 16.11 -10.07 -4.98
C GLY A 39 15.23 -9.78 -6.19
N ASP A 40 14.24 -10.63 -6.45
CA ASP A 40 13.27 -10.48 -7.53
C ASP A 40 11.96 -9.75 -7.11
N ILE A 41 11.97 -9.14 -5.91
CA ILE A 41 10.85 -8.38 -5.36
C ILE A 41 11.23 -6.91 -5.27
N LEU A 42 10.37 -6.03 -5.81
CA LEU A 42 10.51 -4.59 -5.69
C LEU A 42 9.46 -4.02 -4.72
N VAL A 43 9.90 -3.34 -3.66
CA VAL A 43 9.04 -2.56 -2.77
C VAL A 43 9.12 -1.09 -3.18
N VAL A 44 7.98 -0.52 -3.58
CA VAL A 44 7.90 0.88 -4.03
C VAL A 44 7.82 1.82 -2.84
N GLY A 45 8.78 2.74 -2.75
CA GLY A 45 8.97 3.61 -1.60
C GLY A 45 10.01 3.06 -0.63
N GLN A 46 10.17 3.74 0.48
CA GLN A 46 11.14 3.39 1.52
C GLN A 46 10.47 3.33 2.89
N TYR A 47 10.99 2.47 3.75
CA TYR A 47 10.49 2.27 5.12
C TYR A 47 11.63 2.49 6.13
N PRO A 48 12.08 3.74 6.34
CA PRO A 48 13.14 4.02 7.30
C PRO A 48 12.75 3.58 8.71
N GLU A 49 13.72 3.09 9.46
CA GLU A 49 13.52 2.68 10.85
C GLU A 49 13.13 3.88 11.71
N GLY A 50 12.20 3.69 12.65
CA GLY A 50 11.72 4.72 13.55
C GLY A 50 10.77 5.76 12.93
N GLU A 51 10.48 5.71 11.64
CA GLU A 51 9.53 6.63 11.00
C GLU A 51 8.11 6.07 10.96
N THR A 52 7.13 6.92 11.26
CA THR A 52 5.70 6.55 11.26
C THR A 52 5.18 6.27 9.85
N PHE A 53 5.59 7.08 8.89
CA PHE A 53 5.17 6.96 7.49
C PHE A 53 6.25 6.29 6.65
N GLY A 54 5.83 5.50 5.67
CA GLY A 54 6.71 4.81 4.74
C GLY A 54 6.07 4.67 3.37
N GLY A 55 6.66 3.83 2.53
CA GLY A 55 6.12 3.47 1.23
C GLY A 55 5.99 4.64 0.27
N THR A 56 4.92 4.59 -0.53
CA THR A 56 4.68 5.59 -1.57
C THR A 56 4.36 6.98 -1.04
N ASP A 57 3.95 7.10 0.22
CA ASP A 57 3.64 8.41 0.82
C ASP A 57 4.89 9.28 1.02
N LYS A 58 6.07 8.67 1.04
CA LYS A 58 7.38 9.36 1.04
C LYS A 58 7.84 9.84 -0.34
N LEU A 59 7.23 9.35 -1.41
CA LEU A 59 7.59 9.77 -2.76
C LEU A 59 7.04 11.17 -3.07
N SER A 60 7.66 11.86 -4.02
CA SER A 60 7.18 13.15 -4.50
C SER A 60 5.82 13.03 -5.23
N HIS A 61 4.95 14.02 -5.08
CA HIS A 61 3.73 14.11 -5.91
C HIS A 61 4.04 14.18 -7.41
N GLY A 62 5.21 14.70 -7.79
CA GLY A 62 5.69 14.73 -9.16
C GLY A 62 5.88 13.37 -9.82
N SER A 63 5.90 12.26 -9.04
CA SER A 63 5.99 10.89 -9.57
C SER A 63 4.65 10.36 -10.11
N ILE A 64 3.52 10.97 -9.73
CA ILE A 64 2.18 10.48 -10.11
C ILE A 64 2.00 10.35 -11.63
N PRO A 65 2.37 11.31 -12.49
CA PRO A 65 2.21 11.19 -13.94
C PRO A 65 3.02 10.05 -14.56
N GLN A 66 4.11 9.63 -13.91
CA GLN A 66 5.04 8.60 -14.40
C GLN A 66 4.73 7.21 -13.82
N PHE A 67 3.69 7.07 -12.99
CA PHE A 67 3.40 5.84 -12.27
C PHE A 67 3.20 4.65 -13.20
N ARG A 68 2.45 4.82 -14.28
CA ARG A 68 2.17 3.72 -15.22
C ARG A 68 3.43 3.27 -15.96
N GLU A 69 4.23 4.21 -16.46
CA GLU A 69 5.52 3.93 -17.10
C GLU A 69 6.46 3.20 -16.15
N PHE A 70 6.51 3.62 -14.88
CA PHE A 70 7.28 2.95 -13.85
C PHE A 70 6.81 1.50 -13.61
N ILE A 71 5.50 1.25 -13.56
CA ILE A 71 4.96 -0.10 -13.37
C ILE A 71 5.25 -1.00 -14.57
N GLU A 72 5.13 -0.50 -15.80
CA GLU A 72 5.51 -1.26 -17.00
C GLU A 72 6.97 -1.72 -16.94
N TRP A 73 7.87 -0.81 -16.56
CA TRP A 73 9.28 -1.15 -16.36
C TRP A 73 9.47 -2.16 -15.23
N ALA A 74 8.85 -1.93 -14.07
CA ALA A 74 9.01 -2.78 -12.90
C ALA A 74 8.50 -4.21 -13.13
N ASN A 75 7.37 -4.35 -13.83
CA ASN A 75 6.78 -5.65 -14.15
C ASN A 75 7.63 -6.51 -15.09
N ILE A 76 8.53 -5.90 -15.87
CA ILE A 76 9.50 -6.62 -16.70
C ILE A 76 10.72 -7.04 -15.85
N ALA A 77 11.13 -6.19 -14.92
CA ALA A 77 12.37 -6.36 -14.17
C ALA A 77 12.23 -7.24 -12.92
N TYR A 78 11.04 -7.33 -12.34
CA TYR A 78 10.79 -8.01 -11.07
C TYR A 78 9.61 -8.96 -11.16
N ARG A 79 9.71 -10.06 -10.41
CA ARG A 79 8.64 -11.04 -10.27
C ARG A 79 7.44 -10.48 -9.49
N HIS A 80 7.70 -9.70 -8.45
CA HIS A 80 6.67 -9.05 -7.66
C HIS A 80 6.99 -7.58 -7.41
N VAL A 81 5.96 -6.74 -7.52
CA VAL A 81 6.04 -5.31 -7.22
C VAL A 81 5.06 -5.00 -6.09
N LEU A 82 5.60 -4.66 -4.91
CA LEU A 82 4.81 -4.34 -3.72
C LEU A 82 4.62 -2.84 -3.61
N ILE A 83 3.37 -2.40 -3.55
CA ILE A 83 2.99 -0.99 -3.50
C ILE A 83 2.09 -0.77 -2.29
N GLU A 84 2.46 0.12 -1.38
CA GLU A 84 1.64 0.50 -0.23
C GLU A 84 1.60 2.02 -0.10
N GLY A 85 0.47 2.55 0.33
CA GLY A 85 0.26 3.97 0.61
C GLY A 85 -0.81 4.61 -0.27
N ASP A 86 -1.13 5.85 0.08
CA ASP A 86 -2.28 6.55 -0.48
C ASP A 86 -2.00 7.22 -1.83
N ARG A 87 -0.71 7.42 -2.18
CA ARG A 87 -0.29 8.21 -3.35
C ARG A 87 -0.82 7.68 -4.68
N TYR A 88 -0.74 6.37 -4.87
CA TYR A 88 -1.22 5.69 -6.08
C TYR A 88 -2.49 4.86 -5.85
N PHE A 89 -3.02 4.86 -4.62
CA PHE A 89 -4.24 4.12 -4.29
C PHE A 89 -5.48 4.93 -4.72
N ARG A 90 -5.65 5.07 -6.03
CA ARG A 90 -6.74 5.82 -6.68
C ARG A 90 -7.50 4.88 -7.61
N GLY A 91 -8.82 5.03 -7.70
CA GLY A 91 -9.65 4.14 -8.51
C GLY A 91 -9.13 3.96 -9.94
N ILE A 92 -8.78 5.05 -10.62
CA ILE A 92 -8.27 5.03 -11.99
C ILE A 92 -6.93 4.28 -12.15
N ASP A 93 -6.08 4.29 -11.13
CA ASP A 93 -4.80 3.56 -11.17
C ASP A 93 -5.00 2.08 -10.84
N ILE A 94 -5.94 1.78 -9.93
CA ILE A 94 -6.30 0.40 -9.57
C ILE A 94 -6.97 -0.28 -10.77
N GLU A 95 -7.95 0.38 -11.44
CA GLU A 95 -8.58 -0.14 -12.65
C GLU A 95 -7.52 -0.45 -13.71
N TRP A 96 -6.66 0.53 -14.01
CA TRP A 96 -5.59 0.35 -14.99
C TRP A 96 -4.65 -0.81 -14.64
N LEU A 97 -4.23 -0.93 -13.36
CA LEU A 97 -3.40 -2.04 -12.91
C LEU A 97 -4.07 -3.40 -13.14
N MET A 98 -5.35 -3.51 -12.80
CA MET A 98 -6.07 -4.79 -12.91
C MET A 98 -6.43 -5.15 -14.36
N GLU A 99 -6.56 -4.17 -15.24
CA GLU A 99 -6.80 -4.37 -16.67
C GLU A 99 -5.52 -4.78 -17.44
N ASN A 100 -4.34 -4.32 -17.01
CA ASN A 100 -3.11 -4.45 -17.78
C ASN A 100 -2.09 -5.41 -17.15
N HIS A 101 -2.26 -5.79 -15.87
CA HIS A 101 -1.32 -6.63 -15.13
C HIS A 101 -2.04 -7.65 -14.26
N GLU A 102 -1.34 -8.72 -13.88
CA GLU A 102 -1.81 -9.65 -12.85
C GLU A 102 -1.67 -9.00 -11.47
N ALA A 103 -2.62 -8.12 -11.14
CA ALA A 103 -2.59 -7.33 -9.91
C ALA A 103 -3.53 -7.89 -8.84
N LYS A 104 -3.05 -7.90 -7.58
CA LYS A 104 -3.87 -8.14 -6.38
C LYS A 104 -3.95 -6.87 -5.57
N VAL A 105 -5.16 -6.48 -5.20
CA VAL A 105 -5.42 -5.22 -4.46
C VAL A 105 -6.07 -5.55 -3.14
N TYR A 106 -5.35 -5.26 -2.06
CA TYR A 106 -5.80 -5.44 -0.68
C TYR A 106 -6.28 -4.10 -0.12
N VAL A 107 -7.51 -4.07 0.38
CA VAL A 107 -8.10 -2.88 1.00
C VAL A 107 -8.24 -3.13 2.49
N LEU A 108 -7.42 -2.46 3.29
CA LEU A 108 -7.52 -2.55 4.74
C LEU A 108 -8.55 -1.57 5.28
N THR A 109 -9.48 -2.09 6.05
CA THR A 109 -10.45 -1.32 6.83
C THR A 109 -10.17 -1.49 8.32
N VAL A 110 -10.71 -0.62 9.14
CA VAL A 110 -10.64 -0.67 10.60
C VAL A 110 -11.92 -0.06 11.17
N ASP A 111 -12.36 -0.54 12.32
CA ASP A 111 -13.52 0.02 13.00
C ASP A 111 -13.23 1.46 13.45
N ILE A 112 -14.24 2.31 13.42
CA ILE A 112 -14.10 3.74 13.72
C ILE A 112 -13.51 4.00 15.11
N THR A 113 -13.86 3.19 16.09
CA THR A 113 -13.32 3.30 17.45
C THR A 113 -11.83 2.97 17.47
N GLU A 114 -11.42 1.91 16.81
CA GLU A 114 -10.02 1.50 16.71
C GLU A 114 -9.21 2.50 15.87
N GLU A 115 -9.79 3.06 14.81
CA GLU A 115 -9.17 4.13 14.04
C GLU A 115 -8.84 5.34 14.93
N HIS A 116 -9.80 5.78 15.77
CA HIS A 116 -9.60 6.89 16.70
C HIS A 116 -8.53 6.58 17.76
N ASN A 117 -8.53 5.37 18.32
CA ASN A 117 -7.51 4.95 19.27
C ASN A 117 -6.11 5.03 18.67
N ARG A 118 -5.92 4.48 17.48
CA ARG A 118 -4.64 4.48 16.77
C ARG A 118 -4.18 5.88 16.35
N HIS A 119 -5.11 6.79 16.02
CA HIS A 119 -4.80 8.20 15.80
C HIS A 119 -4.27 8.85 17.07
N ALA A 120 -4.93 8.63 18.20
CA ALA A 120 -4.52 9.17 19.50
C ALA A 120 -3.15 8.66 19.93
N GLU A 121 -2.89 7.32 19.78
CA GLU A 121 -1.60 6.70 20.10
C GLU A 121 -0.45 7.23 19.24
N ARG A 122 -0.71 7.55 17.98
CA ARG A 122 0.30 8.14 17.08
C ARG A 122 0.63 9.60 17.38
N GLY A 123 -0.22 10.31 18.13
CA GLY A 123 -0.15 11.76 18.23
C GLY A 123 -0.37 12.43 16.86
N ASP A 124 -1.17 11.83 15.99
CA ASP A 124 -1.39 12.29 14.62
C ASP A 124 -2.19 13.59 14.60
N THR A 125 -1.68 14.59 13.88
CA THR A 125 -2.27 15.93 13.75
C THR A 125 -3.06 16.12 12.46
N GLN A 126 -3.40 15.05 11.75
CA GLN A 126 -4.16 15.13 10.51
C GLN A 126 -5.56 15.74 10.77
N SER A 127 -5.97 16.68 9.93
CA SER A 127 -7.26 17.33 10.10
C SER A 127 -8.44 16.40 9.80
N GLU A 128 -9.56 16.59 10.49
CA GLU A 128 -10.81 15.85 10.24
C GLU A 128 -11.26 15.95 8.77
N VAL A 129 -11.01 17.08 8.11
CA VAL A 129 -11.33 17.28 6.68
C VAL A 129 -10.50 16.33 5.83
N TRP A 130 -9.21 16.19 6.13
CA TRP A 130 -8.32 15.27 5.41
C TRP A 130 -8.76 13.81 5.63
N LEU A 131 -9.01 13.41 6.88
CA LEU A 131 -9.48 12.07 7.23
C LEU A 131 -10.78 11.72 6.52
N LYS A 132 -11.76 12.64 6.53
CA LYS A 132 -13.02 12.47 5.80
C LYS A 132 -12.81 12.31 4.30
N GLY A 133 -11.91 13.11 3.72
CA GLY A 133 -11.57 12.99 2.31
C GLY A 133 -10.99 11.62 1.95
N ARG A 134 -10.11 11.08 2.80
CA ARG A 134 -9.54 9.73 2.62
C ARG A 134 -10.57 8.62 2.74
N ARG A 135 -11.42 8.68 3.77
CA ARG A 135 -12.53 7.71 3.91
C ARG A 135 -13.47 7.75 2.71
N THR A 136 -13.80 8.93 2.19
CA THR A 136 -14.60 9.10 0.97
C THR A 136 -13.92 8.47 -0.24
N GLN A 137 -12.61 8.68 -0.41
CA GLN A 137 -11.86 8.07 -1.51
C GLN A 137 -11.89 6.54 -1.44
N ILE A 138 -11.68 5.95 -0.27
CA ILE A 138 -11.75 4.49 -0.09
C ILE A 138 -13.18 3.99 -0.34
N SER A 139 -14.20 4.69 0.18
CA SER A 139 -15.61 4.35 -0.10
C SER A 139 -15.91 4.33 -1.60
N ASN A 140 -15.42 5.34 -2.34
CA ASN A 140 -15.59 5.40 -3.80
C ASN A 140 -14.90 4.22 -4.52
N ILE A 141 -13.74 3.78 -4.04
CA ILE A 141 -13.05 2.59 -4.58
C ILE A 141 -13.86 1.33 -4.30
N LEU A 142 -14.36 1.15 -3.07
CA LEU A 142 -15.14 -0.02 -2.66
C LEU A 142 -16.50 -0.13 -3.36
N THR A 143 -17.08 0.99 -3.80
CA THR A 143 -18.36 1.05 -4.52
C THR A 143 -18.19 1.18 -6.04
N ASN A 144 -16.96 1.16 -6.53
CA ASN A 144 -16.67 1.25 -7.96
C ASN A 144 -17.09 -0.03 -8.67
N MET A 145 -18.01 0.08 -9.61
CA MET A 145 -18.59 -1.06 -10.36
C MET A 145 -17.54 -1.87 -11.14
N ASN A 146 -16.47 -1.19 -11.64
CA ASN A 146 -15.39 -1.85 -12.36
C ASN A 146 -14.47 -2.68 -11.45
N LEU A 147 -14.45 -2.39 -10.16
CA LEU A 147 -13.63 -3.06 -9.16
C LEU A 147 -14.41 -4.05 -8.29
N LEU A 148 -15.73 -4.09 -8.45
CA LEU A 148 -16.62 -4.89 -7.62
C LEU A 148 -16.29 -6.39 -7.73
N GLY A 149 -16.05 -7.03 -6.57
CA GLY A 149 -15.69 -8.45 -6.50
C GLY A 149 -14.23 -8.76 -6.87
N GLN A 150 -13.42 -7.74 -7.20
CA GLN A 150 -12.01 -7.91 -7.56
C GLN A 150 -11.03 -7.49 -6.44
N LEU A 151 -11.53 -6.79 -5.42
CA LEU A 151 -10.74 -6.31 -4.30
C LEU A 151 -10.77 -7.29 -3.13
N ASP A 152 -9.62 -7.57 -2.54
CA ASP A 152 -9.48 -8.35 -1.31
C ASP A 152 -9.64 -7.40 -0.10
N ILE A 153 -10.83 -7.37 0.52
CA ILE A 153 -11.16 -6.45 1.61
C ILE A 153 -10.96 -7.13 2.96
N HIS A 154 -10.19 -6.50 3.84
CA HIS A 154 -9.83 -7.04 5.15
C HIS A 154 -10.05 -6.04 6.28
N ALA A 155 -10.79 -6.45 7.32
CA ALA A 155 -10.87 -5.72 8.58
C ALA A 155 -9.61 -6.01 9.43
N ASN A 156 -8.83 -4.96 9.72
CA ASN A 156 -7.58 -5.04 10.47
C ASN A 156 -7.72 -4.43 11.87
N ASN A 157 -8.57 -5.03 12.70
CA ASN A 157 -8.94 -4.51 14.02
C ASN A 157 -8.05 -5.04 15.16
N SER A 158 -7.17 -6.02 14.90
CA SER A 158 -6.31 -6.63 15.92
C SER A 158 -4.97 -7.06 15.33
N ILE A 159 -4.00 -7.36 16.21
CA ILE A 159 -2.71 -7.95 15.84
C ILE A 159 -2.92 -9.27 15.10
N GLU A 160 -3.83 -10.12 15.58
CA GLU A 160 -4.13 -11.42 14.96
C GLU A 160 -4.69 -11.26 13.54
N SER A 161 -5.61 -10.30 13.32
CA SER A 161 -6.10 -10.03 11.96
C SER A 161 -4.98 -9.54 11.06
N SER A 162 -4.10 -8.68 11.55
CA SER A 162 -2.92 -8.20 10.83
C SER A 162 -1.98 -9.34 10.42
N MET A 163 -1.69 -10.27 11.32
CA MET A 163 -0.83 -11.44 11.05
C MET A 163 -1.44 -12.37 9.99
N ARG A 164 -2.75 -12.64 10.07
CA ARG A 164 -3.45 -13.46 9.06
C ARG A 164 -3.40 -12.83 7.67
N ILE A 165 -3.57 -11.52 7.58
CA ILE A 165 -3.48 -10.78 6.31
C ILE A 165 -2.05 -10.86 5.78
N GLU A 166 -1.05 -10.64 6.63
CA GLU A 166 0.37 -10.74 6.31
C GLU A 166 0.71 -12.12 5.74
N ASP A 167 0.34 -13.20 6.43
CA ASP A 167 0.61 -14.57 5.98
C ASP A 167 -0.05 -14.87 4.63
N SER A 168 -1.28 -14.40 4.44
CA SER A 168 -2.00 -14.56 3.16
C SER A 168 -1.29 -13.85 2.00
N ILE A 169 -0.75 -12.65 2.23
CA ILE A 169 -0.01 -11.90 1.22
C ILE A 169 1.36 -12.53 0.98
N TYR A 170 2.08 -12.86 2.04
CA TYR A 170 3.40 -13.46 1.95
C TYR A 170 3.38 -14.79 1.20
N ALA A 171 2.39 -15.64 1.47
CA ALA A 171 2.23 -16.91 0.75
C ALA A 171 2.09 -16.73 -0.77
N LYS A 172 1.54 -15.61 -1.24
CA LYS A 172 1.43 -15.30 -2.68
C LYS A 172 2.72 -14.72 -3.27
N ILE A 173 3.55 -14.09 -2.44
CA ILE A 173 4.85 -13.54 -2.86
C ILE A 173 5.89 -14.65 -3.08
N ILE A 174 5.85 -15.71 -2.26
CA ILE A 174 6.83 -16.81 -2.32
C ILE A 174 6.45 -17.96 -3.27
N GLN A 175 5.25 -17.93 -3.86
CA GLN A 175 4.81 -18.87 -4.90
C GLN A 175 5.38 -18.52 -6.27
#